data_9791e0532b70bbbdd31a21dfc5d44f61
#
_entry.id   9791e0532b70bbbdd31a21dfc5d44f61
#
_cell.length_a   1.000
_cell.length_b   1.000
_cell.length_c   1.000
_cell.angle_alpha   90.00
_cell.angle_beta   90.00
_cell.angle_gamma   90.00
#
_symmetry.space_group_name_H-M   'P 1'
#
loop_
_entity.id
_entity.type
_entity.pdbx_description
1 polymer ?
#
loop_
_entity_poly.entity_id
_entity_poly.type
_entity_poly.pdbx_seq_one_letter_code
_entity_poly.pdbx_strand_id
1 'polypeptide(L)'
;MKLLIEILLNISGWNIMSNYKMGYTLIETILVIAIVVILGGITITLSIESINDYNLSLSNCYYEDKFDNALLNLESLCTSAGIEYIEGNKELNDVYSAEIIGDNITVKFKDINNDEKIKIIYLNKEKLMIKTISFSNGIVSVGNNVLIDKIENFSVKKKNKLIYYSIKSKENGVRIRCI
;
A
#
# COMPACT_ATOMS: atom_id res chain seq x y z
N MET A 1 -20.83 25.42 13.90
CA MET A 1 -22.29 25.19 13.97
C MET A 1 -23.06 26.35 14.56
N LYS A 2 -22.65 26.98 15.67
CA LYS A 2 -23.31 28.18 16.25
C LYS A 2 -23.34 29.40 15.32
N LEU A 3 -22.25 29.67 14.61
CA LEU A 3 -22.09 30.81 13.68
C LEU A 3 -23.03 30.73 12.46
N LEU A 4 -23.30 29.54 11.97
CA LEU A 4 -24.21 29.29 10.84
C LEU A 4 -25.69 29.52 11.24
N ILE A 5 -26.03 29.21 12.50
CA ILE A 5 -27.35 29.42 13.06
C ILE A 5 -27.58 30.92 13.31
N GLU A 6 -26.57 31.66 13.77
CA GLU A 6 -26.67 33.13 13.95
C GLU A 6 -26.78 33.86 12.60
N ILE A 7 -26.10 33.42 11.56
CA ILE A 7 -26.22 33.97 10.20
C ILE A 7 -27.63 33.69 9.64
N LEU A 8 -28.14 32.49 9.82
CA LEU A 8 -29.51 32.14 9.41
C LEU A 8 -30.59 32.92 10.20
N LEU A 9 -30.36 33.14 11.47
CA LEU A 9 -31.25 33.95 12.31
C LEU A 9 -31.16 35.46 11.99
N ASN A 10 -30.03 35.97 11.54
CA ASN A 10 -29.82 37.35 11.13
C ASN A 10 -30.35 37.65 9.72
N ILE A 11 -30.37 36.66 8.83
CA ILE A 11 -31.06 36.74 7.52
C ILE A 11 -32.58 36.67 7.72
N SER A 12 -33.06 36.03 8.78
CA SER A 12 -34.44 36.05 9.22
C SER A 12 -34.82 37.29 10.07
N GLY A 13 -34.13 38.42 9.89
CA GLY A 13 -34.55 39.73 10.34
C GLY A 13 -35.93 40.14 9.76
N TRP A 14 -36.81 39.22 9.77
CA TRP A 14 -38.21 39.38 9.54
C TRP A 14 -38.80 39.98 10.81
N ASN A 15 -38.63 41.29 10.90
CA ASN A 15 -39.53 42.08 11.67
C ASN A 15 -40.94 41.68 11.24
N ILE A 16 -41.62 41.03 12.13
CA ILE A 16 -43.04 40.73 12.06
C ILE A 16 -43.79 42.05 11.99
N MET A 17 -43.84 42.59 10.80
CA MET A 17 -44.80 43.63 10.48
C MET A 17 -45.98 42.95 9.79
N SER A 18 -46.95 42.65 10.63
CA SER A 18 -48.36 42.87 10.37
C SER A 18 -48.94 42.43 9.02
N ASN A 19 -49.67 41.31 9.06
CA ASN A 19 -50.95 41.12 8.32
C ASN A 19 -51.03 41.22 6.80
N TYR A 20 -49.96 41.04 6.07
CA TYR A 20 -50.09 40.70 4.66
C TYR A 20 -49.90 39.19 4.52
N LYS A 21 -51.00 38.45 4.37
CA LYS A 21 -50.98 37.12 3.79
C LYS A 21 -50.60 37.28 2.33
N MET A 22 -49.34 37.51 2.04
CA MET A 22 -48.80 37.33 0.71
C MET A 22 -48.81 35.83 0.43
N GLY A 23 -49.83 35.38 -0.28
CA GLY A 23 -49.82 34.04 -0.85
C GLY A 23 -48.62 33.95 -1.78
N TYR A 24 -47.74 32.98 -1.53
CA TYR A 24 -46.68 32.65 -2.47
C TYR A 24 -47.28 32.50 -3.87
N THR A 25 -46.79 33.27 -4.83
CA THR A 25 -47.23 33.14 -6.19
C THR A 25 -46.80 31.75 -6.73
N LEU A 26 -47.58 31.16 -7.58
CA LEU A 26 -47.25 29.83 -8.19
C LEU A 26 -45.84 29.84 -8.78
N ILE A 27 -45.40 30.96 -9.33
CA ILE A 27 -44.09 31.13 -9.94
C ILE A 27 -42.96 31.10 -8.90
N GLU A 28 -43.17 31.65 -7.71
CA GLU A 28 -42.19 31.61 -6.61
C GLU A 28 -41.96 30.18 -6.11
N THR A 29 -43.04 29.41 -5.97
CA THR A 29 -42.93 28.00 -5.54
C THR A 29 -42.21 27.14 -6.59
N ILE A 30 -42.47 27.35 -7.89
CA ILE A 30 -41.77 26.63 -8.98
C ILE A 30 -40.30 27.00 -8.97
N LEU A 31 -39.95 28.26 -8.79
CA LEU A 31 -38.55 28.71 -8.75
C LEU A 31 -37.78 28.11 -7.58
N VAL A 32 -38.38 28.06 -6.38
CA VAL A 32 -37.79 27.44 -5.20
C VAL A 32 -37.56 25.96 -5.44
N ILE A 33 -38.53 25.23 -6.00
CA ILE A 33 -38.41 23.82 -6.30
C ILE A 33 -37.27 23.60 -7.31
N ALA A 34 -37.19 24.40 -8.37
CA ALA A 34 -36.13 24.31 -9.35
C ALA A 34 -34.74 24.49 -8.72
N ILE A 35 -34.56 25.48 -7.85
CA ILE A 35 -33.30 25.71 -7.13
C ILE A 35 -32.94 24.51 -6.23
N VAL A 36 -33.91 23.99 -5.48
CA VAL A 36 -33.69 22.83 -4.59
C VAL A 36 -33.30 21.59 -5.38
N VAL A 37 -33.90 21.35 -6.53
CA VAL A 37 -33.55 20.20 -7.40
C VAL A 37 -32.13 20.35 -7.95
N ILE A 38 -31.74 21.55 -8.40
CA ILE A 38 -30.39 21.81 -8.91
C ILE A 38 -29.35 21.61 -7.79
N LEU A 39 -29.55 22.24 -6.64
CA LEU A 39 -28.64 22.11 -5.49
C LEU A 39 -28.56 20.65 -4.99
N GLY A 40 -29.70 19.96 -4.94
CA GLY A 40 -29.74 18.55 -4.59
C GLY A 40 -28.96 17.67 -5.57
N GLY A 41 -29.08 17.93 -6.86
CA GLY A 41 -28.30 17.24 -7.88
C GLY A 41 -26.79 17.44 -7.72
N ILE A 42 -26.35 18.68 -7.49
CA ILE A 42 -24.92 18.99 -7.27
C ILE A 42 -24.39 18.29 -6.01
N THR A 43 -25.14 18.34 -4.90
CA THR A 43 -24.69 17.70 -3.65
C THR A 43 -24.59 16.19 -3.77
N ILE A 44 -25.49 15.54 -4.50
CA ILE A 44 -25.43 14.10 -4.76
C ILE A 44 -24.18 13.76 -5.59
N THR A 45 -23.93 14.50 -6.66
CA THR A 45 -22.74 14.26 -7.51
C THR A 45 -21.44 14.38 -6.72
N LEU A 46 -21.27 15.46 -5.96
CA LEU A 46 -20.09 15.67 -5.11
C LEU A 46 -19.95 14.58 -4.05
N SER A 47 -21.06 14.09 -3.50
CA SER A 47 -21.03 13.00 -2.52
C SER A 47 -20.53 11.69 -3.15
N ILE A 48 -20.97 11.37 -4.36
CA ILE A 48 -20.52 10.17 -5.09
C ILE A 48 -19.02 10.26 -5.42
N GLU A 49 -18.56 11.40 -5.92
CA GLU A 49 -17.14 11.63 -6.21
C GLU A 49 -16.29 11.48 -4.95
N SER A 50 -16.70 12.09 -3.83
CA SER A 50 -16.01 12.00 -2.55
C SER A 50 -15.89 10.56 -2.04
N ILE A 51 -16.96 9.75 -2.19
CA ILE A 51 -16.92 8.34 -1.81
C ILE A 51 -15.96 7.54 -2.69
N ASN A 52 -15.93 7.81 -3.99
CA ASN A 52 -15.01 7.15 -4.91
C ASN A 52 -13.56 7.49 -4.60
N ASP A 53 -13.25 8.76 -4.35
CA ASP A 53 -11.91 9.22 -3.97
C ASP A 53 -11.47 8.61 -2.64
N TYR A 54 -12.38 8.53 -1.67
CA TYR A 54 -12.11 7.88 -0.39
C TYR A 54 -11.77 6.40 -0.56
N ASN A 55 -12.55 5.66 -1.36
CA ASN A 55 -12.30 4.25 -1.62
C ASN A 55 -10.97 4.02 -2.35
N LEU A 56 -10.63 4.88 -3.30
CA LEU A 56 -9.35 4.83 -4.01
C LEU A 56 -8.19 5.09 -3.05
N SER A 57 -8.30 6.11 -2.21
CA SER A 57 -7.30 6.44 -1.21
C SER A 57 -7.10 5.31 -0.20
N LEU A 58 -8.18 4.71 0.27
CA LEU A 58 -8.15 3.57 1.19
C LEU A 58 -7.44 2.36 0.55
N SER A 59 -7.73 2.08 -0.71
CA SER A 59 -7.09 1.01 -1.47
C SER A 59 -5.58 1.25 -1.58
N ASN A 60 -5.17 2.47 -1.91
CA ASN A 60 -3.76 2.83 -2.04
C ASN A 60 -3.02 2.71 -0.70
N CYS A 61 -3.58 3.22 0.40
CA CYS A 61 -3.02 3.06 1.74
C CYS A 61 -2.86 1.58 2.12
N TYR A 62 -3.85 0.75 1.83
CA TYR A 62 -3.77 -0.68 2.10
C TYR A 62 -2.63 -1.37 1.36
N TYR A 63 -2.40 -1.01 0.09
CA TYR A 63 -1.29 -1.56 -0.69
C TYR A 63 0.07 -1.05 -0.20
N GLU A 64 0.19 0.21 0.20
CA GLU A 64 1.41 0.76 0.80
C GLU A 64 1.76 0.05 2.11
N ASP A 65 0.81 -0.10 3.02
CA ASP A 65 0.99 -0.80 4.29
C ASP A 65 1.40 -2.26 4.07
N LYS A 66 0.76 -2.94 3.12
CA LYS A 66 1.09 -4.33 2.77
C LYS A 66 2.50 -4.43 2.21
N PHE A 67 2.91 -3.46 1.39
CA PHE A 67 4.24 -3.40 0.80
C PHE A 67 5.32 -3.16 1.86
N ASP A 68 5.11 -2.19 2.75
CA ASP A 68 6.05 -1.87 3.83
C ASP A 68 6.16 -3.03 4.83
N ASN A 69 5.06 -3.69 5.17
CA ASN A 69 5.08 -4.90 6.00
C ASN A 69 5.86 -6.05 5.35
N ALA A 70 5.77 -6.21 4.03
CA ALA A 70 6.55 -7.20 3.31
C ALA A 70 8.05 -6.88 3.34
N LEU A 71 8.43 -5.61 3.22
CA LEU A 71 9.82 -5.16 3.35
C LEU A 71 10.37 -5.42 4.76
N LEU A 72 9.61 -5.08 5.81
CA LEU A 72 9.99 -5.34 7.20
C LEU A 72 10.17 -6.84 7.46
N ASN A 73 9.29 -7.68 6.93
CA ASN A 73 9.43 -9.14 7.03
C ASN A 73 10.70 -9.63 6.34
N LEU A 74 11.02 -9.08 5.17
CA LEU A 74 12.23 -9.42 4.42
C LEU A 74 13.49 -9.00 5.20
N GLU A 75 13.52 -7.79 5.71
CA GLU A 75 14.62 -7.29 6.56
C GLU A 75 14.79 -8.14 7.82
N SER A 76 13.70 -8.45 8.51
CA SER A 76 13.72 -9.31 9.70
C SER A 76 14.27 -10.71 9.40
N LEU A 77 13.93 -11.28 8.24
CA LEU A 77 14.46 -12.57 7.79
C LEU A 77 15.97 -12.52 7.53
N CYS A 78 16.45 -11.41 6.99
CA CYS A 78 17.86 -11.23 6.65
C CYS A 78 18.72 -10.82 7.86
N THR A 79 18.14 -10.16 8.86
CA THR A 79 18.86 -9.66 10.05
C THR A 79 18.70 -10.55 11.29
N SER A 80 17.82 -11.56 11.26
CA SER A 80 17.59 -12.44 12.40
C SER A 80 18.85 -13.17 12.83
N ALA A 81 19.04 -13.29 14.14
CA ALA A 81 20.19 -14.00 14.72
C ALA A 81 20.20 -15.47 14.25
N GLY A 82 21.37 -15.96 13.76
CA GLY A 82 21.52 -17.32 13.25
C GLY A 82 21.63 -17.45 11.73
N ILE A 83 21.65 -16.32 11.00
CA ILE A 83 21.94 -16.32 9.56
C ILE A 83 23.41 -16.66 9.35
N GLU A 84 23.68 -17.83 8.74
CA GLU A 84 25.04 -18.24 8.42
C GLU A 84 25.51 -17.68 7.07
N TYR A 85 24.59 -17.50 6.13
CA TYR A 85 24.96 -17.14 4.77
C TYR A 85 23.82 -16.48 3.98
N ILE A 86 24.16 -15.45 3.19
CA ILE A 86 23.26 -14.82 2.24
C ILE A 86 23.92 -14.88 0.87
N GLU A 87 23.25 -15.53 -0.09
CA GLU A 87 23.72 -15.69 -1.45
C GLU A 87 22.78 -14.97 -2.43
N GLY A 88 23.35 -14.10 -3.27
CA GLY A 88 22.67 -13.60 -4.45
C GLY A 88 23.12 -14.38 -5.67
N ASN A 89 22.23 -14.68 -6.61
CA ASN A 89 22.61 -15.32 -7.87
C ASN A 89 23.62 -14.48 -8.64
N LYS A 90 24.60 -15.16 -9.19
CA LYS A 90 25.79 -14.59 -9.79
C LYS A 90 25.58 -14.43 -11.30
N GLU A 91 25.35 -13.21 -11.76
CA GLU A 91 25.79 -12.85 -13.10
C GLU A 91 27.13 -12.12 -12.99
N LEU A 92 28.17 -12.77 -13.52
CA LEU A 92 29.52 -12.22 -13.58
C LEU A 92 29.55 -11.22 -14.74
N ASN A 93 29.35 -9.96 -14.45
CA ASN A 93 29.78 -8.90 -15.36
C ASN A 93 30.92 -8.13 -14.70
N ASP A 94 32.09 -8.30 -15.24
CA ASP A 94 33.38 -7.69 -14.96
C ASP A 94 34.24 -8.28 -13.84
N VAL A 95 35.39 -8.76 -14.29
CA VAL A 95 36.49 -9.30 -13.49
C VAL A 95 37.11 -8.30 -12.49
N TYR A 96 36.70 -7.03 -12.54
CA TYR A 96 37.24 -5.95 -11.71
C TYR A 96 36.26 -5.32 -10.71
N SER A 97 34.98 -5.60 -10.78
CA SER A 97 34.02 -5.10 -9.79
C SER A 97 33.62 -6.22 -8.83
N ALA A 98 33.87 -6.01 -7.53
CA ALA A 98 33.39 -6.89 -6.46
C ALA A 98 31.84 -6.80 -6.27
N GLU A 99 31.12 -6.55 -7.35
CA GLU A 99 29.66 -6.42 -7.39
C GLU A 99 29.03 -7.72 -7.92
N ILE A 100 28.15 -8.32 -7.12
CA ILE A 100 27.37 -9.49 -7.53
C ILE A 100 25.93 -9.00 -7.72
N ILE A 101 25.40 -9.17 -8.92
CA ILE A 101 24.01 -8.83 -9.24
C ILE A 101 23.20 -10.12 -9.37
N GLY A 102 22.02 -10.16 -8.76
CA GLY A 102 21.15 -11.32 -8.77
C GLY A 102 19.66 -10.94 -8.73
N ASP A 103 18.84 -11.96 -8.88
CA ASP A 103 17.37 -11.87 -8.86
C ASP A 103 16.75 -12.62 -7.67
N ASN A 104 17.58 -13.18 -6.79
CA ASN A 104 17.12 -13.86 -5.58
C ASN A 104 18.05 -13.61 -4.39
N ILE A 105 17.52 -13.82 -3.18
CA ILE A 105 18.28 -13.84 -1.92
C ILE A 105 18.08 -15.20 -1.29
N THR A 106 19.20 -15.91 -1.04
CA THR A 106 19.18 -17.16 -0.30
C THR A 106 19.71 -16.94 1.10
N VAL A 107 18.91 -17.27 2.09
CA VAL A 107 19.24 -17.17 3.52
C VAL A 107 19.30 -18.57 4.10
N LYS A 108 20.44 -18.94 4.68
CA LYS A 108 20.63 -20.21 5.38
C LYS A 108 20.75 -19.93 6.87
N PHE A 109 20.02 -20.67 7.69
CA PHE A 109 20.06 -20.53 9.13
C PHE A 109 19.72 -21.85 9.82
N LYS A 110 20.09 -21.96 11.08
CA LYS A 110 19.72 -23.08 11.92
C LYS A 110 18.57 -22.70 12.84
N ASP A 111 17.60 -23.58 12.95
CA ASP A 111 16.49 -23.43 13.88
C ASP A 111 16.90 -23.76 15.32
N ILE A 112 16.01 -23.48 16.26
CA ILE A 112 16.18 -23.79 17.71
C ILE A 112 16.57 -25.26 17.93
N ASN A 113 16.08 -26.17 17.10
CA ASN A 113 16.40 -27.60 17.11
C ASN A 113 17.70 -27.95 16.39
N ASN A 114 18.50 -26.96 15.98
CA ASN A 114 19.73 -27.11 15.17
C ASN A 114 19.49 -27.72 13.77
N ASP A 115 18.24 -27.75 13.31
CA ASP A 115 17.86 -28.17 11.96
C ASP A 115 18.20 -27.06 10.95
N GLU A 116 18.80 -27.45 9.83
CA GLU A 116 19.11 -26.48 8.76
C GLU A 116 17.84 -26.07 8.00
N LYS A 117 17.68 -24.77 7.82
CA LYS A 117 16.63 -24.16 7.02
C LYS A 117 17.21 -23.21 5.99
N ILE A 118 16.69 -23.31 4.78
CA ILE A 118 17.04 -22.42 3.68
C ILE A 118 15.79 -21.67 3.26
N LYS A 119 15.86 -20.36 3.20
CA LYS A 119 14.82 -19.52 2.61
C LYS A 119 15.35 -18.84 1.37
N ILE A 120 14.61 -18.96 0.28
CA ILE A 120 14.95 -18.36 -1.01
C ILE A 120 13.84 -17.35 -1.33
N ILE A 121 14.24 -16.09 -1.47
CA ILE A 121 13.36 -14.98 -1.82
C ILE A 121 13.58 -14.70 -3.31
N TYR A 122 12.54 -14.78 -4.11
CA TYR A 122 12.60 -14.64 -5.55
C TYR A 122 11.29 -14.10 -6.13
N LEU A 123 11.39 -13.52 -7.33
CA LEU A 123 10.24 -13.04 -8.07
C LEU A 123 9.68 -14.16 -8.95
N ASN A 124 8.38 -14.41 -8.88
CA ASN A 124 7.66 -15.31 -9.76
C ASN A 124 6.33 -14.71 -10.21
N LYS A 125 6.18 -14.45 -11.51
CA LYS A 125 4.96 -13.93 -12.12
C LYS A 125 4.34 -12.75 -11.31
N GLU A 126 5.09 -11.67 -11.17
CA GLU A 126 4.68 -10.47 -10.43
C GLU A 126 4.41 -10.68 -8.93
N LYS A 127 4.84 -11.81 -8.35
CA LYS A 127 4.74 -12.10 -6.92
C LYS A 127 6.13 -12.32 -6.34
N LEU A 128 6.45 -11.57 -5.30
CA LEU A 128 7.63 -11.85 -4.49
C LEU A 128 7.30 -13.00 -3.55
N MET A 129 8.05 -14.09 -3.67
CA MET A 129 7.80 -15.33 -2.97
C MET A 129 8.96 -15.71 -2.07
N ILE A 130 8.65 -16.41 -0.98
CA ILE A 130 9.63 -17.11 -0.14
C ILE A 130 9.41 -18.60 -0.29
N LYS A 131 10.46 -19.29 -0.75
CA LYS A 131 10.55 -20.74 -0.70
C LYS A 131 11.33 -21.13 0.55
N THR A 132 10.70 -21.88 1.45
CA THR A 132 11.35 -22.41 2.66
C THR A 132 11.65 -23.89 2.44
N ILE A 133 12.90 -24.28 2.63
CA ILE A 133 13.36 -25.67 2.59
C ILE A 133 13.86 -25.99 3.99
N SER A 134 13.28 -26.99 4.62
CA SER A 134 13.66 -27.45 5.97
C SER A 134 14.19 -28.89 5.89
N PHE A 135 15.29 -29.13 6.57
CA PHE A 135 15.93 -30.43 6.66
C PHE A 135 15.80 -30.90 8.11
N SER A 136 14.98 -31.91 8.36
CA SER A 136 14.79 -32.48 9.68
C SER A 136 14.75 -34.00 9.60
N ASN A 137 15.61 -34.70 10.37
CA ASN A 137 15.67 -36.15 10.45
C ASN A 137 15.76 -36.86 9.09
N GLY A 138 16.47 -36.28 8.12
CA GLY A 138 16.59 -36.84 6.76
C GLY A 138 15.35 -36.62 5.87
N ILE A 139 14.34 -35.89 6.36
CA ILE A 139 13.16 -35.49 5.59
C ILE A 139 13.33 -34.06 5.11
N VAL A 140 13.10 -33.83 3.82
CA VAL A 140 13.11 -32.49 3.21
C VAL A 140 11.67 -32.03 3.04
N SER A 141 11.33 -30.94 3.68
CA SER A 141 10.03 -30.28 3.47
C SER A 141 10.21 -28.96 2.72
N VAL A 142 9.30 -28.66 1.79
CA VAL A 142 9.34 -27.45 0.97
C VAL A 142 8.02 -26.72 1.09
N GLY A 143 8.08 -25.44 1.51
CA GLY A 143 6.93 -24.56 1.57
C GLY A 143 7.15 -23.33 0.68
N ASN A 144 6.09 -22.83 0.05
CA ASN A 144 6.12 -21.59 -0.72
C ASN A 144 5.08 -20.61 -0.15
N ASN A 145 5.52 -19.41 0.19
CA ASN A 145 4.65 -18.33 0.67
C ASN A 145 4.80 -17.10 -0.22
N VAL A 146 3.69 -16.42 -0.47
CA VAL A 146 3.69 -15.13 -1.17
C VAL A 146 3.90 -14.04 -0.13
N LEU A 147 4.93 -13.20 -0.32
CA LEU A 147 5.16 -12.02 0.49
C LEU A 147 4.27 -10.86 0.05
N ILE A 148 4.33 -10.58 -1.25
CA ILE A 148 3.58 -9.49 -1.87
C ILE A 148 3.37 -9.78 -3.35
N ASP A 149 2.29 -9.26 -3.87
CA ASP A 149 1.90 -9.30 -5.30
C ASP A 149 2.14 -7.94 -5.99
N LYS A 150 1.91 -7.89 -7.30
CA LYS A 150 2.05 -6.70 -8.16
C LYS A 150 3.47 -6.13 -8.21
N ILE A 151 4.47 -7.00 -8.18
CA ILE A 151 5.88 -6.64 -8.30
C ILE A 151 6.33 -6.80 -9.74
N GLU A 152 6.86 -5.72 -10.32
CA GLU A 152 7.41 -5.74 -11.68
C GLU A 152 8.84 -6.28 -11.72
N ASN A 153 9.66 -5.88 -10.75
CA ASN A 153 11.06 -6.25 -10.72
C ASN A 153 11.58 -6.40 -9.29
N PHE A 154 12.44 -7.37 -9.11
CA PHE A 154 13.22 -7.59 -7.91
C PHE A 154 14.67 -7.81 -8.31
N SER A 155 15.58 -6.99 -7.80
CA SER A 155 17.00 -7.13 -8.06
C SER A 155 17.81 -7.00 -6.78
N VAL A 156 18.87 -7.74 -6.71
CA VAL A 156 19.78 -7.80 -5.56
C VAL A 156 21.18 -7.47 -6.01
N LYS A 157 21.87 -6.61 -5.27
CA LYS A 157 23.26 -6.26 -5.50
C LYS A 157 24.05 -6.47 -4.22
N LYS A 158 25.10 -7.25 -4.29
CA LYS A 158 26.05 -7.41 -3.18
C LYS A 158 27.32 -6.65 -3.51
N LYS A 159 27.68 -5.72 -2.64
CA LYS A 159 28.93 -4.98 -2.73
C LYS A 159 29.70 -5.13 -1.42
N ASN A 160 30.82 -5.83 -1.46
CA ASN A 160 31.58 -6.19 -0.25
C ASN A 160 30.73 -7.01 0.74
N LYS A 161 30.47 -6.45 1.92
CA LYS A 161 29.67 -7.07 2.98
C LYS A 161 28.22 -6.63 2.98
N LEU A 162 27.85 -5.62 2.18
CA LEU A 162 26.51 -5.04 2.15
C LEU A 162 25.71 -5.65 1.00
N ILE A 163 24.48 -5.92 1.27
CA ILE A 163 23.50 -6.40 0.29
C ILE A 163 22.43 -5.34 0.12
N TYR A 164 22.31 -4.88 -1.11
CA TYR A 164 21.25 -3.96 -1.52
C TYR A 164 20.22 -4.74 -2.31
N TYR A 165 18.97 -4.54 -1.99
CA TYR A 165 17.90 -5.05 -2.85
C TYR A 165 16.98 -3.90 -3.27
N SER A 166 16.47 -4.01 -4.48
CA SER A 166 15.46 -3.10 -5.00
C SER A 166 14.23 -3.87 -5.43
N ILE A 167 13.08 -3.34 -5.04
CA ILE A 167 11.78 -3.88 -5.41
C ILE A 167 11.02 -2.78 -6.14
N LYS A 168 10.58 -3.08 -7.36
CA LYS A 168 9.73 -2.20 -8.14
C LYS A 168 8.31 -2.75 -8.15
N SER A 169 7.40 -2.01 -7.54
CA SER A 169 5.96 -2.28 -7.58
C SER A 169 5.30 -1.52 -8.73
N LYS A 170 4.22 -2.06 -9.27
CA LYS A 170 3.39 -1.37 -10.27
C LYS A 170 2.71 -0.11 -9.72
N GLU A 171 2.38 -0.11 -8.44
CA GLU A 171 1.60 0.94 -7.79
C GLU A 171 2.47 1.86 -6.91
N ASN A 172 3.44 1.29 -6.18
CA ASN A 172 4.18 2.00 -5.12
C ASN A 172 5.59 2.44 -5.54
N GLY A 173 5.92 2.34 -6.83
CA GLY A 173 7.22 2.75 -7.36
C GLY A 173 8.36 1.82 -6.93
N VAL A 174 9.57 2.40 -6.79
CA VAL A 174 10.79 1.64 -6.45
C VAL A 174 11.18 1.89 -5.01
N ARG A 175 11.45 0.83 -4.27
CA ARG A 175 12.08 0.87 -2.94
C ARG A 175 13.42 0.17 -2.98
N ILE A 176 14.43 0.84 -2.43
CA ILE A 176 15.79 0.29 -2.30
C ILE A 176 16.10 0.21 -0.81
N ARG A 177 16.61 -0.93 -0.38
CA ARG A 177 17.02 -1.19 0.99
C ARG A 177 18.40 -1.83 1.03
N CYS A 178 19.08 -1.69 2.16
CA CYS A 178 20.39 -2.28 2.45
C CYS A 178 20.27 -3.19 3.67
N ILE A 179 20.87 -4.37 3.59
CA ILE A 179 20.95 -5.36 4.66
C ILE A 179 22.42 -5.60 5.01
#